data_5e4661bca3159c22823b88fba098a45f
#
_entry.id   5e4661bca3159c22823b88fba098a45f
#
_cell.length_a   1.000
_cell.length_b   1.000
_cell.length_c   1.000
_cell.angle_alpha   90.00
_cell.angle_beta   90.00
_cell.angle_gamma   90.00
#
_symmetry.space_group_name_H-M   'P 1'
#
loop_
_entity.id
_entity.type
_entity.pdbx_description
1 polymer ?
#
loop_
_entity_poly.entity_id
_entity_poly.type
_entity_poly.pdbx_seq_one_letter_code
_entity_poly.pdbx_strand_id
1 'polypeptide(L)'
;MSQKIFIRPQTRKRTDAIKEKNSYFLCPSNTVLTGRCHSGDENGKTWYEYSTLAAFDENNSVVQGNIIVDDIQWSPWFKESSGNGYDAVENRVLVGRQHNGDENGQTRYATAIIKFNGKEVSIVNQITSDSIKESRNVWVSSDANRFMTGRHHSGDENGQTFYHFSEHNIRSKQVTEPRKGHVSFPTSGKLLLPKKKAIHTFYVRQTA
;
A
#
# COMPACT_ATOMS: atom_id res chain seq x y z
N MET A 1 0.32 22.54 14.17
CA MET A 1 -0.28 21.20 14.25
C MET A 1 0.02 20.46 12.96
N SER A 2 0.35 19.18 12.99
CA SER A 2 0.58 18.40 11.77
C SER A 2 -0.78 18.01 11.19
N GLN A 3 -1.07 18.42 9.97
CA GLN A 3 -2.29 18.03 9.28
C GLN A 3 -2.19 16.57 8.86
N LYS A 4 -3.21 15.76 9.16
CA LYS A 4 -3.33 14.38 8.71
C LYS A 4 -4.10 14.36 7.38
N ILE A 5 -3.54 13.66 6.40
CA ILE A 5 -4.16 13.48 5.09
C ILE A 5 -4.57 12.01 4.95
N PHE A 6 -5.82 11.77 4.54
CA PHE A 6 -6.37 10.45 4.26
C PHE A 6 -6.46 10.24 2.76
N ILE A 7 -6.05 9.08 2.28
CA ILE A 7 -6.28 8.66 0.90
C ILE A 7 -7.47 7.70 0.90
N ARG A 8 -8.46 7.97 0.05
CA ARG A 8 -9.72 7.21 0.02
C ARG A 8 -10.13 6.83 -1.41
N PRO A 9 -10.95 5.76 -1.56
CA PRO A 9 -11.61 5.46 -2.83
C PRO A 9 -12.49 6.63 -3.27
N GLN A 10 -12.43 6.97 -4.56
CA GLN A 10 -13.20 8.08 -5.12
C GLN A 10 -14.26 7.60 -6.13
N THR A 11 -13.83 7.03 -7.23
CA THR A 11 -14.73 6.54 -8.27
C THR A 11 -14.52 5.04 -8.44
N ARG A 12 -15.51 4.27 -8.05
CA ARG A 12 -15.50 2.80 -8.15
C ARG A 12 -16.00 2.35 -9.51
N LYS A 13 -15.34 1.33 -10.04
CA LYS A 13 -15.72 0.65 -11.27
C LYS A 13 -15.63 -0.86 -11.06
N ARG A 14 -16.40 -1.60 -11.82
CA ARG A 14 -16.38 -3.07 -11.83
C ARG A 14 -15.95 -3.57 -13.20
N THR A 15 -15.24 -4.69 -13.20
CA THR A 15 -14.86 -5.36 -14.45
C THR A 15 -16.06 -6.07 -15.05
N ASP A 16 -15.95 -6.43 -16.32
CA ASP A 16 -16.72 -7.52 -16.88
C ASP A 16 -16.35 -8.85 -16.20
N ALA A 17 -17.18 -9.86 -16.42
CA ALA A 17 -16.94 -11.18 -15.87
C ALA A 17 -15.67 -11.81 -16.49
N ILE A 18 -14.78 -12.29 -15.64
CA ILE A 18 -13.55 -13.00 -16.01
C ILE A 18 -13.74 -14.47 -15.60
N LYS A 19 -13.44 -15.43 -16.49
CA LYS A 19 -13.40 -16.84 -16.09
C LYS A 19 -12.33 -17.04 -15.04
N GLU A 20 -12.62 -17.74 -13.92
CA GLU A 20 -11.66 -17.91 -12.82
C GLU A 20 -10.42 -18.67 -13.25
N LYS A 21 -10.60 -19.80 -13.90
CA LYS A 21 -9.50 -20.65 -14.38
C LYS A 21 -8.57 -19.89 -15.33
N ASN A 22 -7.30 -19.85 -14.99
CA ASN A 22 -6.24 -19.12 -15.72
C ASN A 22 -6.54 -17.62 -15.85
N SER A 23 -7.15 -17.02 -14.82
CA SER A 23 -7.49 -15.60 -14.80
C SER A 23 -6.27 -14.72 -14.54
N TYR A 24 -6.31 -13.54 -15.13
CA TYR A 24 -5.36 -12.46 -14.86
C TYR A 24 -6.13 -11.15 -14.79
N PHE A 25 -5.94 -10.42 -13.71
CA PHE A 25 -6.43 -9.07 -13.57
C PHE A 25 -5.36 -8.17 -12.93
N LEU A 26 -5.15 -7.02 -13.50
CA LEU A 26 -4.36 -5.93 -12.95
C LEU A 26 -5.18 -4.65 -13.08
N CYS A 27 -5.28 -3.89 -12.01
CA CYS A 27 -5.99 -2.61 -11.99
C CYS A 27 -5.43 -1.65 -13.06
N PRO A 28 -6.27 -0.84 -13.69
CA PRO A 28 -5.82 0.29 -14.49
C PRO A 28 -4.87 1.21 -13.70
N SER A 29 -4.02 1.93 -14.40
CA SER A 29 -3.05 2.86 -13.78
C SER A 29 -3.73 3.79 -12.76
N ASN A 30 -3.05 3.99 -11.63
CA ASN A 30 -3.51 4.85 -10.52
C ASN A 30 -4.87 4.44 -9.92
N THR A 31 -5.19 3.13 -9.96
CA THR A 31 -6.35 2.57 -9.27
C THR A 31 -5.93 1.39 -8.39
N VAL A 32 -6.75 1.07 -7.40
CA VAL A 32 -6.52 -0.01 -6.44
C VAL A 32 -7.76 -0.88 -6.29
N LEU A 33 -7.59 -2.13 -5.86
CA LEU A 33 -8.70 -3.03 -5.58
C LEU A 33 -9.50 -2.55 -4.36
N THR A 34 -10.84 -2.58 -4.51
CA THR A 34 -11.79 -2.25 -3.44
C THR A 34 -12.80 -3.37 -3.21
N GLY A 35 -12.90 -4.35 -4.09
CA GLY A 35 -13.82 -5.47 -3.91
C GLY A 35 -13.64 -6.58 -4.93
N ARG A 36 -14.29 -7.69 -4.64
CA ARG A 36 -14.38 -8.87 -5.51
C ARG A 36 -15.72 -9.57 -5.33
N CYS A 37 -16.17 -10.20 -6.40
CA CYS A 37 -17.27 -11.15 -6.40
C CYS A 37 -16.84 -12.39 -7.17
N HIS A 38 -17.29 -13.56 -6.73
CA HIS A 38 -17.08 -14.81 -7.43
C HIS A 38 -18.37 -15.65 -7.44
N SER A 39 -18.59 -16.40 -8.51
CA SER A 39 -19.76 -17.26 -8.67
C SER A 39 -19.37 -18.54 -9.37
N GLY A 40 -19.70 -19.66 -8.76
CA GLY A 40 -19.42 -20.99 -9.28
C GLY A 40 -18.11 -21.59 -8.79
N ASP A 41 -17.63 -22.58 -9.52
CA ASP A 41 -16.36 -23.28 -9.32
C ASP A 41 -15.21 -22.59 -10.12
N GLU A 42 -14.15 -23.32 -10.41
CA GLU A 42 -13.02 -22.84 -11.22
C GLU A 42 -13.41 -22.49 -12.67
N ASN A 43 -14.53 -23.00 -13.16
CA ASN A 43 -15.13 -22.62 -14.45
C ASN A 43 -16.08 -21.43 -14.31
N GLY A 44 -16.35 -21.01 -13.09
CA GLY A 44 -17.18 -19.88 -12.75
C GLY A 44 -16.59 -18.54 -13.17
N LYS A 45 -17.23 -17.50 -12.70
CA LYS A 45 -16.92 -16.12 -13.08
C LYS A 45 -16.49 -15.31 -11.87
N THR A 46 -15.48 -14.48 -12.07
CA THR A 46 -14.99 -13.52 -11.09
C THR A 46 -15.13 -12.09 -11.62
N TRP A 47 -15.42 -11.16 -10.73
CA TRP A 47 -15.45 -9.72 -10.99
C TRP A 47 -14.62 -9.02 -9.95
N TYR A 48 -13.95 -7.95 -10.36
CA TYR A 48 -13.18 -7.10 -9.48
C TYR A 48 -13.81 -5.71 -9.43
N GLU A 49 -13.81 -5.12 -8.24
CA GLU A 49 -14.08 -3.70 -8.05
C GLU A 49 -12.77 -2.97 -7.75
N TYR A 50 -12.55 -1.88 -8.47
CA TYR A 50 -11.37 -1.03 -8.31
C TYR A 50 -11.78 0.45 -8.29
N SER A 51 -10.94 1.29 -7.73
CA SER A 51 -11.25 2.70 -7.55
C SER A 51 -10.08 3.61 -7.89
N THR A 52 -10.39 4.79 -8.42
CA THR A 52 -9.49 5.94 -8.35
C THR A 52 -9.39 6.43 -6.92
N LEU A 53 -8.43 7.31 -6.65
CA LEU A 53 -8.06 7.78 -5.32
C LEU A 53 -8.23 9.28 -5.20
N ALA A 54 -8.61 9.76 -4.01
CA ALA A 54 -8.57 11.17 -3.65
C ALA A 54 -7.98 11.36 -2.24
N ALA A 55 -7.42 12.54 -2.00
CA ALA A 55 -6.89 12.94 -0.71
C ALA A 55 -7.91 13.84 0.03
N PHE A 56 -8.03 13.64 1.34
CA PHE A 56 -8.94 14.37 2.21
C PHE A 56 -8.22 14.80 3.49
N ASP A 57 -8.56 15.95 4.02
CA ASP A 57 -8.12 16.39 5.34
C ASP A 57 -9.01 15.81 6.47
N GLU A 58 -8.72 16.20 7.71
CA GLU A 58 -9.48 15.80 8.89
C GLU A 58 -10.92 16.31 8.92
N ASN A 59 -11.23 17.33 8.13
CA ASN A 59 -12.57 17.92 7.97
C ASN A 59 -13.34 17.33 6.77
N ASN A 60 -12.83 16.24 6.16
CA ASN A 60 -13.34 15.65 4.92
C ASN A 60 -13.32 16.58 3.69
N SER A 61 -12.51 17.62 3.71
CA SER A 61 -12.30 18.49 2.55
C SER A 61 -11.29 17.85 1.60
N VAL A 62 -11.55 17.95 0.29
CA VAL A 62 -10.62 17.44 -0.73
C VAL A 62 -9.32 18.24 -0.70
N VAL A 63 -8.21 17.54 -0.60
CA VAL A 63 -6.87 18.12 -0.65
C VAL A 63 -6.27 17.89 -2.03
N GLN A 64 -5.92 18.97 -2.71
CA GLN A 64 -5.28 18.89 -4.02
C GLN A 64 -3.85 18.35 -3.89
N GLY A 65 -3.47 17.45 -4.78
CA GLY A 65 -2.15 16.87 -4.81
C GLY A 65 -2.03 15.74 -5.82
N ASN A 66 -0.80 15.32 -6.08
CA ASN A 66 -0.52 14.22 -6.99
C ASN A 66 -0.57 12.88 -6.24
N ILE A 67 -1.49 12.00 -6.62
CA ILE A 67 -1.58 10.64 -6.11
C ILE A 67 -1.08 9.70 -7.19
N ILE A 68 -0.12 8.84 -6.82
CA ILE A 68 0.46 7.84 -7.71
C ILE A 68 0.37 6.48 -7.02
N VAL A 69 -0.09 5.47 -7.77
CA VAL A 69 0.01 4.05 -7.42
C VAL A 69 1.21 3.48 -8.18
N ASP A 70 2.24 3.08 -7.46
CA ASP A 70 3.58 2.82 -7.99
C ASP A 70 4.20 1.54 -7.40
N ASP A 71 5.34 1.13 -7.94
CA ASP A 71 6.10 -0.03 -7.47
C ASP A 71 5.25 -1.31 -7.41
N ILE A 72 4.65 -1.68 -8.56
CA ILE A 72 3.85 -2.91 -8.66
C ILE A 72 4.74 -4.13 -8.52
N GLN A 73 4.43 -4.99 -7.54
CA GLN A 73 5.14 -6.23 -7.28
C GLN A 73 4.18 -7.40 -7.18
N TRP A 74 4.55 -8.55 -7.75
CA TRP A 74 3.81 -9.80 -7.64
C TRP A 74 4.37 -10.65 -6.50
N SER A 75 3.47 -11.25 -5.72
CA SER A 75 3.85 -12.27 -4.74
C SER A 75 4.41 -13.51 -5.44
N PRO A 76 5.14 -14.36 -4.73
CA PRO A 76 5.34 -15.75 -5.16
C PRO A 76 3.99 -16.45 -5.41
N TRP A 77 4.00 -17.49 -6.23
CA TRP A 77 2.85 -18.36 -6.41
C TRP A 77 2.63 -19.22 -5.17
N PHE A 78 1.37 -19.40 -4.76
CA PHE A 78 1.00 -20.29 -3.67
C PHE A 78 -0.39 -20.90 -3.92
N LYS A 79 -0.68 -22.00 -3.22
CA LYS A 79 -1.97 -22.69 -3.30
C LYS A 79 -2.92 -22.10 -2.24
N GLU A 80 -3.99 -21.43 -2.68
CA GLU A 80 -4.98 -20.81 -1.76
C GLU A 80 -5.80 -21.85 -1.01
N SER A 81 -6.25 -22.92 -1.69
CA SER A 81 -7.11 -23.95 -1.11
C SER A 81 -6.50 -24.68 0.10
N SER A 82 -5.19 -24.56 0.33
CA SER A 82 -4.52 -25.11 1.51
C SER A 82 -4.70 -24.28 2.80
N GLY A 83 -5.59 -23.30 2.80
CA GLY A 83 -5.80 -22.39 3.94
C GLY A 83 -4.80 -21.25 4.02
N ASN A 84 -3.96 -21.08 3.01
CA ASN A 84 -3.03 -19.97 2.94
C ASN A 84 -3.75 -18.70 2.50
N GLY A 85 -3.59 -17.63 3.27
CA GLY A 85 -4.01 -16.31 2.89
C GLY A 85 -2.86 -15.48 2.33
N TYR A 86 -3.21 -14.34 1.78
CA TYR A 86 -2.26 -13.33 1.38
C TYR A 86 -2.63 -11.97 1.98
N ASP A 87 -1.67 -11.38 2.67
CA ASP A 87 -1.73 -10.01 3.15
C ASP A 87 -0.62 -9.20 2.49
N ALA A 88 -0.99 -8.03 1.99
CA ALA A 88 -0.02 -7.07 1.50
C ALA A 88 0.87 -6.60 2.66
N VAL A 89 2.19 -6.68 2.44
CA VAL A 89 3.18 -6.25 3.44
C VAL A 89 3.47 -4.75 3.29
N GLU A 90 3.93 -4.11 4.36
CA GLU A 90 4.55 -2.79 4.35
C GLU A 90 3.83 -1.71 3.51
N ASN A 91 2.76 -1.12 3.98
CA ASN A 91 2.07 0.00 3.31
C ASN A 91 1.63 -0.28 1.87
N ARG A 92 1.51 -1.56 1.47
CA ARG A 92 1.08 -1.95 0.12
C ARG A 92 -0.40 -2.29 0.09
N VAL A 93 -1.03 -2.03 -1.05
CA VAL A 93 -2.44 -2.36 -1.34
C VAL A 93 -2.51 -3.38 -2.46
N LEU A 94 -3.59 -4.15 -2.52
CA LEU A 94 -3.83 -5.05 -3.64
C LEU A 94 -4.21 -4.25 -4.89
N VAL A 95 -3.55 -4.57 -5.99
CA VAL A 95 -3.84 -3.99 -7.32
C VAL A 95 -4.10 -5.06 -8.38
N GLY A 96 -3.98 -6.34 -8.05
CA GLY A 96 -4.24 -7.40 -9.00
C GLY A 96 -4.20 -8.80 -8.40
N ARG A 97 -4.71 -9.77 -9.16
CA ARG A 97 -4.65 -11.19 -8.86
C ARG A 97 -4.45 -11.99 -10.16
N GLN A 98 -3.70 -13.03 -10.07
CA GLN A 98 -3.61 -14.04 -11.11
C GLN A 98 -3.82 -15.42 -10.49
N HIS A 99 -4.66 -16.22 -11.14
CA HIS A 99 -4.92 -17.60 -10.77
C HIS A 99 -4.61 -18.51 -11.96
N ASN A 100 -4.03 -19.67 -11.67
CA ASN A 100 -3.61 -20.62 -12.69
C ASN A 100 -4.06 -22.03 -12.31
N GLY A 101 -4.81 -22.67 -13.17
CA GLY A 101 -5.37 -24.00 -12.92
C GLY A 101 -6.81 -23.99 -12.43
N ASP A 102 -7.19 -25.02 -11.73
CA ASP A 102 -8.46 -25.25 -11.04
C ASP A 102 -8.36 -24.84 -9.55
N GLU A 103 -9.28 -25.30 -8.70
CA GLU A 103 -9.28 -25.06 -7.24
C GLU A 103 -8.01 -25.55 -6.54
N ASN A 104 -7.28 -26.47 -7.14
CA ASN A 104 -5.97 -26.93 -6.70
C ASN A 104 -4.82 -26.14 -7.29
N GLY A 105 -5.12 -25.17 -8.13
CA GLY A 105 -4.14 -24.34 -8.81
C GLY A 105 -3.43 -23.36 -7.89
N GLN A 106 -2.59 -22.55 -8.50
CA GLN A 106 -1.79 -21.56 -7.81
C GLN A 106 -2.31 -20.15 -8.06
N THR A 107 -2.21 -19.32 -7.04
CA THR A 107 -2.57 -17.90 -7.08
C THR A 107 -1.36 -17.04 -6.73
N ARG A 108 -1.34 -15.82 -7.26
CA ARG A 108 -0.47 -14.75 -6.81
C ARG A 108 -1.20 -13.41 -6.84
N TYR A 109 -0.76 -12.49 -6.02
CA TYR A 109 -1.30 -11.15 -5.91
C TYR A 109 -0.31 -10.09 -6.33
N ALA A 110 -0.80 -9.09 -7.06
CA ALA A 110 -0.06 -7.86 -7.31
C ALA A 110 -0.38 -6.84 -6.21
N THR A 111 0.66 -6.22 -5.69
CA THR A 111 0.58 -5.13 -4.72
C THR A 111 1.30 -3.90 -5.22
N ALA A 112 0.91 -2.74 -4.72
CA ALA A 112 1.58 -1.47 -5.01
C ALA A 112 1.63 -0.59 -3.76
N ILE A 113 2.50 0.42 -3.76
CA ILE A 113 2.49 1.51 -2.79
C ILE A 113 1.70 2.70 -3.33
N ILE A 114 1.07 3.44 -2.43
CA ILE A 114 0.43 4.72 -2.76
C ILE A 114 1.36 5.84 -2.32
N LYS A 115 1.59 6.81 -3.21
CA LYS A 115 2.33 8.05 -2.89
C LYS A 115 1.42 9.25 -3.07
N PHE A 116 1.48 10.20 -2.16
CA PHE A 116 0.85 11.51 -2.27
C PHE A 116 1.91 12.59 -2.21
N ASN A 117 2.01 13.41 -3.26
CA ASN A 117 3.06 14.41 -3.43
C ASN A 117 4.48 13.84 -3.17
N GLY A 118 4.73 12.63 -3.70
CA GLY A 118 6.00 11.92 -3.58
C GLY A 118 6.24 11.23 -2.23
N LYS A 119 5.36 11.37 -1.24
CA LYS A 119 5.47 10.71 0.07
C LYS A 119 4.63 9.44 0.09
N GLU A 120 5.21 8.37 0.60
CA GLU A 120 4.52 7.10 0.80
C GLU A 120 3.41 7.23 1.85
N VAL A 121 2.29 6.58 1.57
CA VAL A 121 1.10 6.56 2.42
C VAL A 121 1.14 5.33 3.31
N SER A 122 0.91 5.51 4.61
CA SER A 122 0.93 4.41 5.58
C SER A 122 -0.42 3.70 5.68
N ILE A 123 -0.39 2.38 5.79
CA ILE A 123 -1.54 1.54 6.14
C ILE A 123 -1.86 1.69 7.62
N VAL A 124 -3.14 1.84 7.93
CA VAL A 124 -3.65 1.90 9.32
C VAL A 124 -5.05 1.24 9.39
N ASN A 125 -5.50 0.94 10.60
CA ASN A 125 -6.89 0.53 10.88
C ASN A 125 -7.41 -0.59 9.98
N GLN A 126 -6.66 -1.70 9.90
CA GLN A 126 -7.09 -2.88 9.15
C GLN A 126 -8.32 -3.51 9.81
N ILE A 127 -9.29 -3.90 8.98
CA ILE A 127 -10.45 -4.69 9.38
C ILE A 127 -10.53 -5.95 8.53
N THR A 128 -11.23 -6.95 9.06
CA THR A 128 -11.55 -8.20 8.35
C THR A 128 -13.03 -8.19 8.00
N SER A 129 -13.38 -8.60 6.79
CA SER A 129 -14.77 -8.82 6.39
C SER A 129 -15.36 -10.02 7.11
N ASP A 130 -16.69 -10.14 7.09
CA ASP A 130 -17.34 -11.39 7.40
C ASP A 130 -16.84 -12.50 6.47
N SER A 131 -16.83 -13.72 6.97
CA SER A 131 -16.52 -14.90 6.17
C SER A 131 -17.69 -15.25 5.28
N ILE A 132 -17.42 -15.50 4.00
CA ILE A 132 -18.43 -15.89 3.02
C ILE A 132 -18.04 -17.19 2.34
N LYS A 133 -19.02 -17.93 1.86
CA LYS A 133 -18.81 -19.02 0.91
C LYS A 133 -18.51 -18.40 -0.47
N GLU A 134 -17.36 -18.72 -1.06
CA GLU A 134 -16.87 -18.03 -2.25
C GLU A 134 -17.84 -18.17 -3.46
N SER A 135 -18.37 -19.35 -3.68
CA SER A 135 -19.25 -19.64 -4.83
C SER A 135 -20.60 -18.91 -4.84
N ARG A 136 -20.96 -18.18 -3.78
CA ARG A 136 -22.32 -17.63 -3.59
C ARG A 136 -22.69 -16.39 -4.42
N ASN A 137 -21.84 -15.91 -5.28
CA ASN A 137 -22.09 -14.68 -6.04
C ASN A 137 -22.37 -13.46 -5.15
N VAL A 138 -21.60 -13.30 -4.09
CA VAL A 138 -21.70 -12.18 -3.14
C VAL A 138 -20.57 -11.22 -3.38
N TRP A 139 -20.92 -9.94 -3.53
CA TRP A 139 -19.93 -8.86 -3.53
C TRP A 139 -19.40 -8.62 -2.12
N VAL A 140 -18.07 -8.64 -1.97
CA VAL A 140 -17.38 -8.13 -0.80
C VAL A 140 -16.58 -6.93 -1.22
N SER A 141 -17.00 -5.77 -0.76
CA SER A 141 -16.37 -4.48 -1.08
C SER A 141 -15.98 -3.75 0.19
N SER A 142 -14.90 -2.97 0.11
CA SER A 142 -14.51 -2.06 1.19
C SER A 142 -15.57 -0.98 1.41
N ASP A 143 -15.56 -0.38 2.58
CA ASP A 143 -16.29 0.86 2.81
C ASP A 143 -15.68 2.06 2.04
N ALA A 144 -16.22 3.26 2.28
CA ALA A 144 -15.78 4.47 1.59
C ALA A 144 -14.34 4.92 1.93
N ASN A 145 -13.72 4.35 2.96
CA ASN A 145 -12.44 4.83 3.49
C ASN A 145 -11.30 3.83 3.30
N ARG A 146 -11.58 2.60 2.84
CA ARG A 146 -10.63 1.49 2.85
C ARG A 146 -10.36 0.93 1.47
N PHE A 147 -9.18 0.32 1.32
CA PHE A 147 -8.75 -0.45 0.17
C PHE A 147 -8.51 -1.89 0.57
N MET A 148 -8.59 -2.81 -0.39
CA MET A 148 -8.28 -4.22 -0.16
C MET A 148 -6.78 -4.40 0.08
N THR A 149 -6.42 -5.05 1.19
CA THR A 149 -5.04 -5.34 1.58
C THR A 149 -4.76 -6.82 1.75
N GLY A 150 -5.80 -7.66 1.78
CA GLY A 150 -5.60 -9.11 1.90
C GLY A 150 -6.81 -9.91 1.48
N ARG A 151 -6.58 -11.20 1.22
CA ARG A 151 -7.61 -12.22 1.00
C ARG A 151 -7.12 -13.55 1.56
N HIS A 152 -7.99 -14.21 2.28
CA HIS A 152 -7.78 -15.54 2.83
C HIS A 152 -8.87 -16.46 2.35
N HIS A 153 -8.49 -17.65 1.90
CA HIS A 153 -9.40 -18.65 1.42
C HIS A 153 -8.97 -20.03 1.96
N SER A 154 -9.92 -20.88 2.25
CA SER A 154 -9.68 -22.22 2.77
C SER A 154 -10.68 -23.19 2.15
N GLY A 155 -10.17 -24.25 1.56
CA GLY A 155 -10.97 -25.29 0.92
C GLY A 155 -11.12 -25.08 -0.60
N ASP A 156 -12.15 -25.72 -1.15
CA ASP A 156 -12.60 -25.59 -2.53
C ASP A 156 -13.54 -24.37 -2.71
N GLU A 157 -14.29 -24.31 -3.80
CA GLU A 157 -15.30 -23.28 -4.07
C GLU A 157 -16.40 -23.18 -3.01
N ASN A 158 -16.58 -24.22 -2.21
CA ASN A 158 -17.48 -24.25 -1.05
C ASN A 158 -16.82 -23.74 0.23
N GLY A 159 -15.54 -23.49 0.20
CA GLY A 159 -14.75 -23.02 1.34
C GLY A 159 -15.06 -21.59 1.76
N GLN A 160 -14.49 -21.23 2.87
CA GLN A 160 -14.69 -19.91 3.47
C GLN A 160 -13.64 -18.90 2.96
N THR A 161 -14.12 -17.72 2.60
CA THR A 161 -13.27 -16.60 2.18
C THR A 161 -13.57 -15.38 3.01
N PHE A 162 -12.53 -14.65 3.38
CA PHE A 162 -12.63 -13.30 3.96
C PHE A 162 -11.55 -12.39 3.40
N TYR A 163 -11.76 -11.09 3.56
CA TYR A 163 -10.89 -10.07 3.00
C TYR A 163 -10.42 -9.10 4.08
N HIS A 164 -9.21 -8.58 3.94
CA HIS A 164 -8.70 -7.49 4.75
C HIS A 164 -8.81 -6.18 3.98
N PHE A 165 -9.26 -5.16 4.69
CA PHE A 165 -9.37 -3.79 4.19
C PHE A 165 -8.72 -2.82 5.16
N SER A 166 -7.98 -1.84 4.65
CA SER A 166 -7.24 -0.88 5.48
C SER A 166 -7.46 0.55 5.05
N GLU A 167 -7.42 1.46 6.02
CA GLU A 167 -7.33 2.90 5.77
C GLU A 167 -5.90 3.29 5.45
N HIS A 168 -5.74 4.41 4.76
CA HIS A 168 -4.45 4.93 4.36
C HIS A 168 -4.32 6.40 4.70
N ASN A 169 -3.23 6.78 5.36
CA ASN A 169 -2.99 8.17 5.70
C ASN A 169 -1.51 8.55 5.68
N ILE A 170 -1.28 9.86 5.60
CA ILE A 170 0.03 10.47 5.76
C ILE A 170 -0.04 11.37 6.99
N ARG A 171 0.92 11.21 7.90
CA ARG A 171 1.20 12.22 8.91
C ARG A 171 2.30 13.14 8.39
N SER A 172 1.99 14.41 8.17
CA SER A 172 3.05 15.38 7.93
C SER A 172 3.95 15.41 9.16
N LYS A 173 5.23 15.01 9.02
CA LYS A 173 6.21 15.30 10.08
C LYS A 173 6.19 16.82 10.28
N GLN A 174 6.00 17.28 11.51
CA GLN A 174 6.31 18.67 11.83
C GLN A 174 7.78 18.88 11.44
N VAL A 175 8.02 19.78 10.52
CA VAL A 175 9.33 20.39 10.41
C VAL A 175 9.43 21.22 11.69
N THR A 176 10.07 20.69 12.72
CA THR A 176 10.51 21.49 13.85
C THR A 176 11.52 22.45 13.24
N GLU A 177 11.10 23.71 13.04
CA GLU A 177 12.07 24.75 12.74
C GLU A 177 13.18 24.63 13.79
N PRO A 178 14.46 24.65 13.38
CA PRO A 178 15.54 24.68 14.34
C PRO A 178 15.26 25.89 15.25
N ARG A 179 15.09 25.64 16.55
CA ARG A 179 14.95 26.71 17.53
C ARG A 179 16.07 27.69 17.21
N LYS A 180 15.72 28.93 16.83
CA LYS A 180 16.68 30.02 16.73
C LYS A 180 17.35 30.11 18.11
N GLY A 181 18.53 29.50 18.19
CA GLY A 181 19.32 29.57 19.42
C GLY A 181 19.56 31.05 19.71
N HIS A 182 19.08 31.49 20.84
CA HIS A 182 19.44 32.82 21.35
C HIS A 182 20.94 32.76 21.63
N VAL A 183 21.74 33.22 20.67
CA VAL A 183 23.17 33.36 20.86
C VAL A 183 23.35 34.55 21.79
N SER A 184 23.45 34.31 23.07
CA SER A 184 23.94 35.26 24.03
C SER A 184 25.45 35.40 23.80
N PHE A 185 25.89 36.53 23.25
CA PHE A 185 27.30 36.88 23.19
C PHE A 185 27.78 37.18 24.60
N PRO A 186 28.81 36.50 25.12
CA PRO A 186 29.43 36.93 26.37
C PRO A 186 30.24 38.23 26.10
N THR A 187 29.85 39.27 26.80
CA THR A 187 30.63 40.52 26.85
C THR A 187 31.95 40.26 27.55
N SER A 188 33.07 40.65 26.86
CA SER A 188 34.42 40.86 27.34
C SER A 188 35.15 39.69 28.04
N GLY A 189 36.04 39.06 27.28
CA GLY A 189 37.11 38.18 27.81
C GLY A 189 38.24 38.04 26.79
N LYS A 190 39.44 38.47 27.18
CA LYS A 190 40.69 38.53 26.43
C LYS A 190 40.94 37.42 25.41
N LEU A 191 41.27 37.84 24.19
CA LEU A 191 41.72 37.01 23.07
C LEU A 191 43.07 36.36 23.40
N LEU A 192 43.10 35.03 23.58
CA LEU A 192 44.32 34.23 23.58
C LEU A 192 44.44 33.52 22.25
N LEU A 193 45.41 33.87 21.45
CA LEU A 193 45.72 33.25 20.16
C LEU A 193 46.29 31.83 20.37
N PRO A 194 45.79 30.80 19.66
CA PRO A 194 46.39 29.48 19.72
C PRO A 194 47.63 29.36 18.85
N LYS A 195 48.69 28.74 19.38
CA LYS A 195 49.95 28.41 18.69
C LYS A 195 49.71 27.45 17.53
N LYS A 196 50.31 27.77 16.36
CA LYS A 196 50.34 26.90 15.16
C LYS A 196 51.00 25.55 15.46
N LYS A 197 50.25 24.44 15.20
CA LYS A 197 50.82 23.11 15.07
C LYS A 197 51.12 22.83 13.60
N ALA A 198 52.34 22.33 13.34
CA ALA A 198 52.80 21.96 12.01
C ALA A 198 52.02 20.75 11.45
N ILE A 199 51.64 20.83 10.17
CA ILE A 199 51.03 19.74 9.42
C ILE A 199 52.15 18.93 8.76
N HIS A 200 52.25 17.64 9.10
CA HIS A 200 53.10 16.70 8.38
C HIS A 200 52.29 16.12 7.21
N THR A 201 52.75 16.39 5.99
CA THR A 201 52.23 15.83 4.75
C THR A 201 52.82 14.45 4.53
N PHE A 202 52.00 13.41 4.47
CA PHE A 202 52.44 12.09 4.03
C PHE A 202 52.15 11.95 2.52
N TYR A 203 53.20 11.73 1.73
CA TYR A 203 53.13 11.29 0.34
C TYR A 203 52.96 9.77 0.29
N VAL A 204 51.92 9.26 -0.37
CA VAL A 204 51.81 7.86 -0.76
C VAL A 204 52.25 7.74 -2.21
N ARG A 205 53.31 6.96 -2.45
CA ARG A 205 53.78 6.56 -3.79
C ARG A 205 52.89 5.44 -4.31
N GLN A 206 52.30 5.64 -5.50
CA GLN A 206 51.85 4.54 -6.33
C GLN A 206 53.06 3.94 -7.07
N THR A 207 53.19 2.63 -7.01
CA THR A 207 54.05 1.85 -7.91
C THR A 207 53.16 0.99 -8.83
N ALA A 208 53.67 0.85 -10.05
CA ALA A 208 53.11 0.28 -11.27
C ALA A 208 52.44 -1.11 -11.15
#